data_ebc243d83dc0370a1d034ebc02f0cb57
#
_entry.id   ebc243d83dc0370a1d034ebc02f0cb57
#
_cell.length_a   1.000
_cell.length_b   1.000
_cell.length_c   1.000
_cell.angle_alpha   90.00
_cell.angle_beta   90.00
_cell.angle_gamma   90.00
#
_symmetry.space_group_name_H-M   'P 1'
#
loop_
_entity.id
_entity.type
_entity.pdbx_description
1 polymer ?
#
loop_
_entity_poly.entity_id
_entity_poly.type
_entity_poly.pdbx_seq_one_letter_code
_entity_poly.pdbx_strand_id
1 'polypeptide(L)'
;MGNALNLRVRRTLTIVAVALISCIFVGNARAVEPAHTLLILGDSITWGANYKGFGNVTPKLQALNTFDTVIVDGAFSRNISGPAKTLENGVKTYAKYLKTKVRPSAVIVALGSNDLQGSIKVRYYEDRIRELLTLIGDIPVVWVNVSRIDSQYYIRASPVFNKVLNRVALDYPNVSVVDWHTMISANPKWFAFDKLHLQPVGYRARATLYVELAQNLWNVVVPITTTTTTTTIVAATTIPG
;
A
#
# COMPACT_ATOMS: atom_id res chain seq x y z
N MET A 1 -35.33 94.23 36.73
CA MET A 1 -36.46 93.83 35.86
C MET A 1 -35.91 93.34 34.53
N GLY A 2 -36.05 92.13 34.20
CA GLY A 2 -35.55 91.57 32.93
C GLY A 2 -35.53 90.05 32.96
N ASN A 3 -36.55 89.44 32.38
CA ASN A 3 -36.75 88.01 32.34
C ASN A 3 -35.73 87.34 31.41
N ALA A 4 -35.01 86.33 31.89
CA ALA A 4 -34.20 85.46 31.12
C ALA A 4 -35.03 84.31 30.55
N LEU A 5 -35.05 84.16 29.23
CA LEU A 5 -35.74 83.10 28.50
C LEU A 5 -34.77 81.92 28.32
N ASN A 6 -35.06 80.80 29.00
CA ASN A 6 -34.29 79.58 28.86
C ASN A 6 -34.68 78.85 27.58
N LEU A 7 -33.77 78.78 26.60
CA LEU A 7 -33.91 77.97 25.39
C LEU A 7 -33.19 76.65 25.62
N ARG A 8 -33.98 75.56 25.85
CA ARG A 8 -33.44 74.19 25.90
C ARG A 8 -33.33 73.69 24.51
N VAL A 9 -32.09 73.55 24.02
CA VAL A 9 -31.77 72.83 22.77
C VAL A 9 -31.71 71.31 23.06
N ARG A 10 -32.69 70.59 22.58
CA ARG A 10 -32.67 69.14 22.61
C ARG A 10 -31.74 68.65 21.45
N ARG A 11 -30.59 68.11 21.80
CA ARG A 11 -29.70 67.38 20.83
C ARG A 11 -30.20 65.95 20.69
N THR A 12 -30.79 65.68 19.54
CA THR A 12 -31.14 64.32 19.14
C THR A 12 -29.88 63.63 18.69
N LEU A 13 -29.40 62.59 19.42
CA LEU A 13 -28.31 61.77 19.03
C LEU A 13 -28.85 60.68 18.07
N THR A 14 -28.52 60.77 16.79
CA THR A 14 -28.80 59.72 15.83
C THR A 14 -27.66 58.71 15.89
N ILE A 15 -27.92 57.56 16.50
CA ILE A 15 -26.97 56.43 16.50
C ILE A 15 -27.12 55.73 15.16
N VAL A 16 -26.11 55.88 14.29
CA VAL A 16 -25.97 55.09 13.06
C VAL A 16 -25.29 53.77 13.45
N ALA A 17 -26.05 52.69 13.51
CA ALA A 17 -25.51 51.36 13.70
C ALA A 17 -24.95 50.88 12.36
N VAL A 18 -23.62 50.89 12.21
CA VAL A 18 -22.94 50.25 11.10
C VAL A 18 -22.84 48.76 11.39
N ALA A 19 -23.70 47.97 10.78
CA ALA A 19 -23.58 46.49 10.80
C ALA A 19 -22.40 46.07 9.92
N LEU A 20 -21.24 45.75 10.54
CA LEU A 20 -20.13 45.09 9.90
C LEU A 20 -20.53 43.63 9.65
N ILE A 21 -20.95 43.32 8.41
CA ILE A 21 -21.10 41.95 7.94
C ILE A 21 -19.68 41.40 7.69
N SER A 22 -19.13 40.74 8.71
CA SER A 22 -17.91 39.95 8.55
C SER A 22 -18.25 38.69 7.75
N CYS A 23 -18.02 38.71 6.45
CA CYS A 23 -18.02 37.51 5.64
C CYS A 23 -16.83 36.62 6.11
N ILE A 24 -17.11 35.69 7.00
CA ILE A 24 -16.16 34.63 7.33
C ILE A 24 -16.06 33.73 6.09
N PHE A 25 -15.06 33.99 5.26
CA PHE A 25 -14.62 32.98 4.28
C PHE A 25 -14.06 31.80 5.06
N VAL A 26 -14.91 30.81 5.35
CA VAL A 26 -14.45 29.47 5.73
C VAL A 26 -13.86 28.87 4.47
N GLY A 27 -12.61 29.21 4.20
CA GLY A 27 -11.82 28.49 3.22
C GLY A 27 -11.77 27.05 3.70
N ASN A 28 -12.47 26.14 3.03
CA ASN A 28 -12.25 24.70 3.20
C ASN A 28 -10.78 24.44 2.87
N ALA A 29 -9.91 24.51 3.88
CA ALA A 29 -8.57 23.96 3.79
C ALA A 29 -8.79 22.44 3.56
N ARG A 30 -8.80 22.03 2.30
CA ARG A 30 -8.77 20.62 1.96
C ARG A 30 -7.51 20.07 2.60
N ALA A 31 -7.67 19.22 3.61
CA ALA A 31 -6.54 18.47 4.15
C ALA A 31 -5.85 17.82 2.95
N VAL A 32 -4.56 18.10 2.76
CA VAL A 32 -3.77 17.42 1.74
C VAL A 32 -3.74 15.97 2.17
N GLU A 33 -4.43 15.10 1.42
CA GLU A 33 -4.38 13.66 1.68
C GLU A 33 -2.92 13.21 1.68
N PRO A 34 -2.52 12.37 2.65
CA PRO A 34 -1.15 11.87 2.69
C PRO A 34 -0.85 11.10 1.39
N ALA A 35 0.32 11.35 0.83
CA ALA A 35 0.75 10.67 -0.39
C ALA A 35 0.78 9.14 -0.21
N HIS A 36 0.13 8.42 -1.12
CA HIS A 36 0.08 6.96 -1.09
C HIS A 36 1.29 6.37 -1.79
N THR A 37 2.04 5.54 -1.06
CA THR A 37 3.24 4.88 -1.56
C THR A 37 3.07 3.37 -1.58
N LEU A 38 3.26 2.74 -2.74
CA LEU A 38 3.38 1.30 -2.87
C LEU A 38 4.85 0.90 -2.79
N LEU A 39 5.17 -0.03 -1.90
CA LEU A 39 6.47 -0.71 -1.86
C LEU A 39 6.32 -2.17 -2.30
N ILE A 40 7.10 -2.60 -3.30
CA ILE A 40 7.33 -4.01 -3.60
C ILE A 40 8.70 -4.38 -3.03
N LEU A 41 8.71 -5.15 -1.96
CA LEU A 41 9.91 -5.59 -1.25
C LEU A 41 10.20 -7.07 -1.59
N GLY A 42 11.29 -7.32 -2.32
CA GLY A 42 11.57 -8.66 -2.80
C GLY A 42 13.06 -8.99 -2.96
N ASP A 43 13.30 -10.17 -3.49
CA ASP A 43 14.63 -10.72 -3.77
C ASP A 43 15.04 -10.56 -5.26
N SER A 44 15.91 -11.45 -5.75
CA SER A 44 16.38 -11.46 -7.14
C SER A 44 15.24 -11.69 -8.15
N ILE A 45 14.16 -12.37 -7.77
CA ILE A 45 13.00 -12.57 -8.65
C ILE A 45 12.28 -11.24 -8.87
N THR A 46 12.14 -10.43 -7.84
CA THR A 46 11.58 -9.08 -7.94
C THR A 46 12.51 -8.16 -8.73
N TRP A 47 13.83 -8.23 -8.52
CA TRP A 47 14.79 -7.50 -9.32
C TRP A 47 14.63 -7.82 -10.81
N GLY A 48 14.55 -9.11 -11.18
CA GLY A 48 14.35 -9.55 -12.56
C GLY A 48 13.00 -9.14 -13.15
N ALA A 49 11.92 -9.16 -12.34
CA ALA A 49 10.61 -8.66 -12.75
C ALA A 49 10.63 -7.16 -13.05
N ASN A 50 11.52 -6.40 -12.40
CA ASN A 50 11.69 -4.97 -12.66
C ASN A 50 12.73 -4.65 -13.74
N TYR A 51 13.58 -5.61 -14.10
CA TYR A 51 14.59 -5.39 -15.12
C TYR A 51 13.96 -5.06 -16.48
N LYS A 52 14.45 -3.99 -17.15
CA LYS A 52 13.89 -3.46 -18.40
C LYS A 52 13.79 -4.50 -19.52
N GLY A 53 14.78 -5.42 -19.59
CA GLY A 53 14.79 -6.51 -20.60
C GLY A 53 13.80 -7.64 -20.33
N PHE A 54 13.17 -7.70 -19.13
CA PHE A 54 12.30 -8.80 -18.73
C PHE A 54 10.87 -8.31 -18.45
N GLY A 55 10.56 -7.99 -17.19
CA GLY A 55 9.21 -7.64 -16.76
C GLY A 55 8.91 -6.14 -16.85
N ASN A 56 9.93 -5.30 -16.58
CA ASN A 56 9.83 -3.84 -16.60
C ASN A 56 8.62 -3.31 -15.81
N VAL A 57 8.49 -3.75 -14.55
CA VAL A 57 7.26 -3.57 -13.76
C VAL A 57 7.03 -2.13 -13.33
N THR A 58 8.08 -1.37 -12.98
CA THR A 58 7.94 0.01 -12.47
C THR A 58 7.11 0.91 -13.38
N PRO A 59 7.40 1.07 -14.69
CA PRO A 59 6.59 1.92 -15.55
C PRO A 59 5.15 1.40 -15.74
N LYS A 60 4.93 0.10 -15.65
CA LYS A 60 3.58 -0.48 -15.71
C LYS A 60 2.75 -0.09 -14.48
N LEU A 61 3.36 -0.11 -13.30
CA LEU A 61 2.72 0.32 -12.07
C LEU A 61 2.45 1.82 -12.06
N GLN A 62 3.39 2.63 -12.56
CA GLN A 62 3.22 4.07 -12.69
C GLN A 62 2.09 4.43 -13.67
N ALA A 63 1.92 3.65 -14.75
CA ALA A 63 0.85 3.85 -15.72
C ALA A 63 -0.56 3.56 -15.18
N LEU A 64 -0.69 2.91 -14.00
CA LEU A 64 -1.98 2.74 -13.32
C LEU A 64 -2.54 4.07 -12.78
N ASN A 65 -1.69 5.08 -12.57
CA ASN A 65 -2.04 6.37 -11.98
C ASN A 65 -2.82 6.21 -10.64
N THR A 66 -2.44 5.19 -9.85
CA THR A 66 -3.02 4.90 -8.55
C THR A 66 -2.15 5.49 -7.43
N PHE A 67 -1.09 4.83 -7.04
CA PHE A 67 -0.18 5.32 -6.01
C PHE A 67 0.65 6.52 -6.50
N ASP A 68 0.81 7.54 -5.65
CA ASP A 68 1.64 8.73 -5.95
C ASP A 68 3.12 8.36 -6.11
N THR A 69 3.55 7.34 -5.36
CA THR A 69 4.91 6.81 -5.43
C THR A 69 4.89 5.29 -5.52
N VAL A 70 5.68 4.75 -6.43
CA VAL A 70 5.90 3.31 -6.57
C VAL A 70 7.38 3.00 -6.40
N ILE A 71 7.70 2.12 -5.45
CA ILE A 71 9.06 1.65 -5.16
C ILE A 71 9.11 0.15 -5.41
N VAL A 72 9.99 -0.29 -6.30
CA VAL A 72 10.27 -1.72 -6.54
C VAL A 72 11.69 -2.02 -6.07
N ASP A 73 11.79 -2.56 -4.86
CA ASP A 73 13.06 -2.85 -4.18
C ASP A 73 13.33 -4.35 -4.16
N GLY A 74 13.89 -4.84 -5.26
CA GLY A 74 14.39 -6.21 -5.43
C GLY A 74 15.91 -6.28 -5.25
N ALA A 75 16.42 -7.22 -4.46
CA ALA A 75 17.85 -7.40 -4.26
C ALA A 75 18.27 -8.87 -4.24
N PHE A 76 19.43 -9.15 -4.83
CA PHE A 76 19.96 -10.52 -4.89
C PHE A 76 20.14 -11.11 -3.49
N SER A 77 19.81 -12.39 -3.34
CA SER A 77 20.00 -13.17 -2.11
C SER A 77 19.35 -12.58 -0.85
N ARG A 78 18.37 -11.68 -1.00
CA ARG A 78 17.70 -11.07 0.14
C ARG A 78 16.85 -12.08 0.90
N ASN A 79 17.13 -12.26 2.18
CA ASN A 79 16.32 -13.00 3.14
C ASN A 79 15.22 -12.08 3.72
N ILE A 80 14.22 -12.66 4.38
CA ILE A 80 13.21 -11.92 5.14
C ILE A 80 13.89 -11.15 6.30
N SER A 81 14.64 -11.87 7.14
CA SER A 81 15.34 -11.31 8.30
C SER A 81 16.62 -12.10 8.64
N GLY A 82 17.26 -11.76 9.75
CA GLY A 82 18.49 -12.41 10.22
C GLY A 82 19.77 -11.87 9.56
N PRO A 83 20.92 -12.56 9.68
CA PRO A 83 22.18 -12.09 9.14
C PRO A 83 22.14 -12.10 7.62
N ALA A 84 22.32 -10.93 7.01
CA ALA A 84 22.53 -10.80 5.56
C ALA A 84 24.00 -11.06 5.26
N LYS A 85 24.29 -11.94 4.30
CA LYS A 85 25.67 -12.24 3.91
C LYS A 85 26.29 -11.13 3.05
N THR A 86 25.51 -10.52 2.17
CA THR A 86 26.00 -9.55 1.16
C THR A 86 25.14 -8.31 1.03
N LEU A 87 23.84 -8.40 1.31
CA LEU A 87 22.86 -7.32 1.19
C LEU A 87 21.98 -7.26 2.42
N GLU A 88 21.32 -6.11 2.62
CA GLU A 88 20.39 -5.98 3.72
C GLU A 88 19.17 -6.87 3.51
N ASN A 89 18.74 -7.53 4.59
CA ASN A 89 17.50 -8.32 4.59
C ASN A 89 16.25 -7.45 4.56
N GLY A 90 15.08 -8.06 4.36
CA GLY A 90 13.81 -7.38 4.22
C GLY A 90 13.47 -6.49 5.41
N VAL A 91 13.67 -6.98 6.65
CA VAL A 91 13.45 -6.23 7.89
C VAL A 91 14.29 -4.96 7.94
N LYS A 92 15.60 -5.07 7.70
CA LYS A 92 16.50 -3.91 7.69
C LYS A 92 16.16 -2.92 6.59
N THR A 93 15.81 -3.43 5.41
CA THR A 93 15.42 -2.59 4.27
C THR A 93 14.12 -1.85 4.58
N TYR A 94 13.10 -2.54 5.09
CA TYR A 94 11.84 -1.90 5.46
C TYR A 94 12.02 -0.85 6.56
N ALA A 95 12.83 -1.14 7.58
CA ALA A 95 13.15 -0.19 8.65
C ALA A 95 13.78 1.12 8.14
N LYS A 96 14.49 1.10 7.00
CA LYS A 96 14.98 2.32 6.37
C LYS A 96 13.85 3.16 5.79
N TYR A 97 12.86 2.54 5.13
CA TYR A 97 11.69 3.26 4.60
C TYR A 97 10.90 3.96 5.71
N LEU A 98 10.78 3.36 6.90
CA LEU A 98 10.13 4.00 8.04
C LEU A 98 10.82 5.30 8.52
N LYS A 99 12.12 5.47 8.21
CA LYS A 99 12.91 6.65 8.55
C LYS A 99 12.87 7.74 7.47
N THR A 100 12.28 7.45 6.33
CA THR A 100 12.14 8.41 5.23
C THR A 100 10.83 9.18 5.31
N LYS A 101 10.71 10.28 4.53
CA LYS A 101 9.43 10.97 4.36
C LYS A 101 8.45 10.18 3.49
N VAL A 102 8.96 9.27 2.67
CA VAL A 102 8.16 8.42 1.77
C VAL A 102 7.92 7.09 2.48
N ARG A 103 6.89 7.04 3.33
CA ARG A 103 6.49 5.81 4.03
C ARG A 103 5.54 5.00 3.17
N PRO A 104 5.71 3.67 3.08
CA PRO A 104 4.74 2.83 2.40
C PRO A 104 3.35 2.94 3.05
N SER A 105 2.31 3.04 2.23
CA SER A 105 0.91 2.91 2.63
C SER A 105 0.32 1.54 2.26
N ALA A 106 1.04 0.79 1.41
CA ALA A 106 0.77 -0.60 1.07
C ALA A 106 2.07 -1.32 0.70
N VAL A 107 2.15 -2.62 0.96
CA VAL A 107 3.35 -3.43 0.67
C VAL A 107 3.00 -4.72 -0.05
N ILE A 108 3.71 -5.01 -1.14
CA ILE A 108 3.80 -6.36 -1.71
C ILE A 108 5.13 -6.95 -1.23
N VAL A 109 5.06 -8.00 -0.41
CA VAL A 109 6.24 -8.76 0.03
C VAL A 109 6.44 -9.96 -0.89
N ALA A 110 7.65 -10.10 -1.45
CA ALA A 110 8.04 -11.21 -2.33
C ALA A 110 9.39 -11.77 -1.88
N LEU A 111 9.42 -12.27 -0.65
CA LEU A 111 10.58 -12.81 0.05
C LEU A 111 10.28 -14.20 0.59
N GLY A 112 11.34 -14.96 0.85
CA GLY A 112 11.29 -16.30 1.42
C GLY A 112 12.11 -17.33 0.62
N SER A 113 12.35 -17.12 -0.66
CA SER A 113 13.12 -18.06 -1.50
C SER A 113 14.53 -18.29 -0.95
N ASN A 114 15.16 -17.28 -0.39
CA ASN A 114 16.49 -17.35 0.20
C ASN A 114 16.47 -17.84 1.66
N ASP A 115 15.33 -17.83 2.31
CA ASP A 115 15.15 -18.33 3.69
C ASP A 115 14.99 -19.85 3.73
N LEU A 116 14.78 -20.51 2.60
CA LEU A 116 14.69 -21.96 2.49
C LEU A 116 16.04 -22.67 2.70
N GLN A 117 17.15 -21.94 2.79
CA GLN A 117 18.49 -22.51 2.97
C GLN A 117 18.67 -23.05 4.38
N GLY A 118 19.41 -24.17 4.49
CA GLY A 118 19.74 -24.81 5.76
C GLY A 118 18.84 -26.00 6.07
N SER A 119 18.00 -25.92 7.08
CA SER A 119 17.07 -27.00 7.45
C SER A 119 15.61 -26.52 7.37
N ILE A 120 14.69 -27.46 7.06
CA ILE A 120 13.26 -27.19 7.12
C ILE A 120 12.85 -27.07 8.60
N LYS A 121 12.86 -25.85 9.12
CA LYS A 121 12.48 -25.55 10.49
C LYS A 121 11.27 -24.61 10.49
N VAL A 122 10.10 -25.15 10.79
CA VAL A 122 8.82 -24.41 10.81
C VAL A 122 8.93 -23.14 11.65
N ARG A 123 9.50 -23.23 12.87
CA ARG A 123 9.67 -22.08 13.77
C ARG A 123 10.59 -21.00 13.17
N TYR A 124 11.64 -21.40 12.51
CA TYR A 124 12.55 -20.46 11.84
C TYR A 124 11.84 -19.62 10.77
N TYR A 125 10.96 -20.24 9.97
CA TYR A 125 10.17 -19.50 8.99
C TYR A 125 9.15 -18.60 9.66
N GLU A 126 8.45 -19.11 10.67
CA GLU A 126 7.46 -18.36 11.43
C GLU A 126 8.06 -17.11 12.08
N ASP A 127 9.17 -17.24 12.80
CA ASP A 127 9.82 -16.12 13.49
C ASP A 127 10.20 -15.01 12.49
N ARG A 128 10.72 -15.36 11.32
CA ARG A 128 11.12 -14.38 10.28
C ARG A 128 9.94 -13.68 9.64
N ILE A 129 8.88 -14.42 9.31
CA ILE A 129 7.66 -13.85 8.75
C ILE A 129 7.04 -12.88 9.75
N ARG A 130 6.92 -13.30 11.02
CA ARG A 130 6.38 -12.44 12.08
C ARG A 130 7.21 -11.19 12.32
N GLU A 131 8.54 -11.31 12.33
CA GLU A 131 9.44 -10.17 12.50
C GLU A 131 9.18 -9.08 11.45
N LEU A 132 9.04 -9.45 10.17
CA LEU A 132 8.75 -8.49 9.12
C LEU A 132 7.33 -7.93 9.22
N LEU A 133 6.30 -8.77 9.43
CA LEU A 133 4.92 -8.33 9.53
C LEU A 133 4.69 -7.41 10.73
N THR A 134 5.29 -7.72 11.88
CA THR A 134 5.24 -6.86 13.07
C THR A 134 5.86 -5.47 12.79
N LEU A 135 6.96 -5.43 12.05
CA LEU A 135 7.60 -4.17 11.68
C LEU A 135 6.77 -3.37 10.66
N ILE A 136 6.09 -4.04 9.73
CA ILE A 136 5.20 -3.40 8.75
C ILE A 136 3.99 -2.78 9.47
N GLY A 137 3.41 -3.46 10.46
CA GLY A 137 2.26 -2.98 11.22
C GLY A 137 0.95 -3.16 10.46
N ASP A 138 0.03 -2.21 10.60
CA ASP A 138 -1.37 -2.36 10.20
C ASP A 138 -1.68 -1.97 8.74
N ILE A 139 -0.68 -1.53 7.97
CA ILE A 139 -0.91 -1.20 6.56
C ILE A 139 -1.19 -2.47 5.73
N PRO A 140 -1.97 -2.37 4.63
CA PRO A 140 -2.28 -3.52 3.79
C PRO A 140 -1.03 -4.20 3.21
N VAL A 141 -0.97 -5.52 3.33
CA VAL A 141 0.13 -6.36 2.83
C VAL A 141 -0.42 -7.47 1.95
N VAL A 142 0.21 -7.66 0.80
CA VAL A 142 0.08 -8.88 0.00
C VAL A 142 1.41 -9.59 -0.01
N TRP A 143 1.45 -10.84 0.51
CA TRP A 143 2.67 -11.66 0.43
C TRP A 143 2.56 -12.67 -0.69
N VAL A 144 3.48 -12.61 -1.64
CA VAL A 144 3.56 -13.57 -2.74
C VAL A 144 4.42 -14.74 -2.29
N ASN A 145 3.84 -15.94 -2.21
CA ASN A 145 4.53 -17.13 -1.73
C ASN A 145 5.66 -17.59 -2.67
N VAL A 146 6.41 -18.60 -2.26
CA VAL A 146 7.66 -19.00 -2.92
C VAL A 146 7.54 -20.34 -3.65
N SER A 147 8.35 -20.49 -4.71
CA SER A 147 8.55 -21.76 -5.41
C SER A 147 10.00 -21.92 -5.83
N ARG A 148 10.64 -23.00 -5.40
CA ARG A 148 11.99 -23.40 -5.81
C ARG A 148 11.99 -24.88 -6.11
N ILE A 149 12.54 -25.26 -7.26
CA ILE A 149 12.62 -26.64 -7.73
C ILE A 149 14.04 -27.02 -8.18
N ASP A 150 15.03 -26.23 -7.76
CA ASP A 150 16.44 -26.42 -8.09
C ASP A 150 17.11 -27.58 -7.31
N SER A 151 16.42 -28.20 -6.38
CA SER A 151 16.82 -29.46 -5.74
C SER A 151 15.63 -30.16 -5.08
N GLN A 152 15.77 -31.44 -4.78
CA GLN A 152 14.76 -32.21 -4.01
C GLN A 152 14.50 -31.60 -2.62
N TYR A 153 15.49 -30.95 -2.04
CA TYR A 153 15.34 -30.23 -0.79
C TYR A 153 14.35 -29.06 -0.95
N TYR A 154 14.52 -28.20 -1.95
CA TYR A 154 13.68 -27.02 -2.14
C TYR A 154 12.27 -27.35 -2.64
N ILE A 155 12.12 -28.45 -3.41
CA ILE A 155 10.81 -28.99 -3.77
C ILE A 155 9.98 -29.33 -2.51
N ARG A 156 10.63 -29.83 -1.44
CA ARG A 156 9.96 -30.11 -0.17
C ARG A 156 9.86 -28.87 0.74
N ALA A 157 10.87 -27.99 0.72
CA ALA A 157 10.91 -26.84 1.62
C ALA A 157 9.90 -25.73 1.24
N SER A 158 9.69 -25.51 -0.07
CA SER A 158 8.76 -24.46 -0.54
C SER A 158 7.33 -24.65 -0.04
N PRO A 159 6.69 -25.84 -0.16
CA PRO A 159 5.35 -26.04 0.38
C PRO A 159 5.28 -25.90 1.91
N VAL A 160 6.34 -26.30 2.64
CA VAL A 160 6.39 -26.13 4.11
C VAL A 160 6.42 -24.65 4.48
N PHE A 161 7.28 -23.86 3.83
CA PHE A 161 7.33 -22.42 4.02
C PHE A 161 5.96 -21.78 3.71
N ASN A 162 5.36 -22.09 2.56
CA ASN A 162 4.08 -21.55 2.15
C ASN A 162 2.94 -21.90 3.12
N LYS A 163 2.95 -23.12 3.68
CA LYS A 163 2.01 -23.52 4.74
C LYS A 163 2.20 -22.67 6.02
N VAL A 164 3.45 -22.41 6.42
CA VAL A 164 3.76 -21.54 7.56
C VAL A 164 3.30 -20.12 7.29
N LEU A 165 3.60 -19.59 6.11
CA LEU A 165 3.19 -18.24 5.70
C LEU A 165 1.67 -18.08 5.77
N ASN A 166 0.91 -19.01 5.18
CA ASN A 166 -0.56 -18.99 5.23
C ASN A 166 -1.10 -19.04 6.66
N ARG A 167 -0.49 -19.87 7.53
CA ARG A 167 -0.90 -19.94 8.94
C ARG A 167 -0.62 -18.64 9.68
N VAL A 168 0.56 -18.07 9.51
CA VAL A 168 0.94 -16.81 10.17
C VAL A 168 0.06 -15.66 9.69
N ALA A 169 -0.27 -15.61 8.40
CA ALA A 169 -1.12 -14.57 7.85
C ALA A 169 -2.51 -14.50 8.51
N LEU A 170 -3.03 -15.61 9.05
CA LEU A 170 -4.32 -15.61 9.76
C LEU A 170 -4.31 -14.75 11.03
N ASP A 171 -3.14 -14.50 11.61
CA ASP A 171 -2.99 -13.67 12.82
C ASP A 171 -2.91 -12.15 12.48
N TYR A 172 -2.90 -11.80 11.19
CA TYR A 172 -2.74 -10.43 10.70
C TYR A 172 -3.87 -10.08 9.72
N PRO A 173 -4.94 -9.38 10.15
CA PRO A 173 -6.12 -9.12 9.32
C PRO A 173 -5.86 -8.26 8.08
N ASN A 174 -4.74 -7.53 8.08
CA ASN A 174 -4.29 -6.70 6.96
C ASN A 174 -3.38 -7.45 5.96
N VAL A 175 -3.15 -8.75 6.17
CA VAL A 175 -2.24 -9.56 5.33
C VAL A 175 -3.01 -10.58 4.51
N SER A 176 -2.77 -10.60 3.21
CA SER A 176 -3.22 -11.65 2.31
C SER A 176 -2.04 -12.36 1.65
N VAL A 177 -2.24 -13.61 1.25
CA VAL A 177 -1.21 -14.42 0.59
C VAL A 177 -1.68 -14.80 -0.81
N VAL A 178 -0.78 -14.62 -1.79
CA VAL A 178 -1.01 -15.00 -3.18
C VAL A 178 -0.18 -16.22 -3.54
N ASP A 179 -0.83 -17.22 -4.14
CA ASP A 179 -0.25 -18.51 -4.45
C ASP A 179 0.51 -18.50 -5.79
N TRP A 180 1.67 -17.89 -5.79
CA TRP A 180 2.61 -17.96 -6.92
C TRP A 180 3.12 -19.40 -7.17
N HIS A 181 3.22 -20.22 -6.12
CA HIS A 181 3.68 -21.60 -6.24
C HIS A 181 2.82 -22.40 -7.19
N THR A 182 1.51 -22.35 -7.04
CA THR A 182 0.57 -23.02 -7.95
C THR A 182 0.63 -22.44 -9.36
N MET A 183 0.68 -21.10 -9.47
CA MET A 183 0.75 -20.43 -10.78
C MET A 183 1.98 -20.86 -11.61
N ILE A 184 3.17 -20.87 -11.00
CA ILE A 184 4.40 -21.23 -11.70
C ILE A 184 4.49 -22.74 -11.91
N SER A 185 3.93 -23.57 -11.02
CA SER A 185 3.90 -25.04 -11.18
C SER A 185 3.06 -25.46 -12.38
N ALA A 186 1.99 -24.72 -12.69
CA ALA A 186 1.20 -24.90 -13.90
C ALA A 186 1.93 -24.42 -15.17
N ASN A 187 3.02 -23.68 -15.02
CA ASN A 187 3.78 -23.08 -16.11
C ASN A 187 5.29 -23.35 -15.99
N PRO A 188 5.75 -24.61 -16.02
CA PRO A 188 7.15 -24.96 -15.75
C PRO A 188 8.16 -24.33 -16.71
N LYS A 189 7.72 -23.90 -17.88
CA LYS A 189 8.52 -23.17 -18.87
C LYS A 189 8.88 -21.75 -18.42
N TRP A 190 8.28 -21.26 -17.35
CA TRP A 190 8.62 -19.95 -16.78
C TRP A 190 9.92 -20.00 -15.97
N PHE A 191 10.34 -21.16 -15.48
CA PHE A 191 11.63 -21.30 -14.81
C PHE A 191 12.80 -21.18 -15.78
N ALA A 192 13.84 -20.51 -15.36
CA ALA A 192 15.15 -20.53 -16.00
C ALA A 192 15.82 -21.90 -15.81
N PHE A 193 16.97 -22.10 -16.45
CA PHE A 193 17.72 -23.36 -16.36
C PHE A 193 18.09 -23.73 -14.91
N ASP A 194 18.38 -22.75 -14.08
CA ASP A 194 18.72 -22.93 -12.66
C ASP A 194 17.54 -23.33 -11.77
N LYS A 195 16.33 -23.44 -12.30
CA LYS A 195 15.12 -23.87 -11.59
C LYS A 195 14.74 -23.02 -10.35
N LEU A 196 15.32 -21.82 -10.24
CA LEU A 196 15.04 -20.82 -9.21
C LEU A 196 14.57 -19.50 -9.85
N HIS A 197 15.36 -18.97 -10.76
CA HIS A 197 15.04 -17.75 -11.47
C HIS A 197 14.07 -18.00 -12.64
N LEU A 198 13.64 -16.95 -13.29
CA LEU A 198 12.62 -17.04 -14.32
C LEU A 198 13.21 -16.76 -15.71
N GLN A 199 12.63 -17.37 -16.71
CA GLN A 199 12.78 -16.93 -18.09
C GLN A 199 12.12 -15.57 -18.31
N PRO A 200 12.42 -14.82 -19.38
CA PRO A 200 11.77 -13.54 -19.66
C PRO A 200 10.22 -13.61 -19.65
N VAL A 201 9.66 -14.75 -20.11
CA VAL A 201 8.20 -14.97 -20.07
C VAL A 201 7.68 -15.09 -18.64
N GLY A 202 8.40 -15.77 -17.75
CA GLY A 202 8.05 -15.88 -16.33
C GLY A 202 8.18 -14.55 -15.59
N TYR A 203 9.23 -13.77 -15.90
CA TYR A 203 9.35 -12.42 -15.35
C TYR A 203 8.25 -11.49 -15.82
N ARG A 204 7.78 -11.59 -17.07
CA ARG A 204 6.61 -10.84 -17.54
C ARG A 204 5.34 -11.25 -16.79
N ALA A 205 5.12 -12.55 -16.58
CA ALA A 205 3.99 -13.04 -15.79
C ALA A 205 4.05 -12.53 -14.35
N ARG A 206 5.24 -12.53 -13.73
CA ARG A 206 5.44 -11.98 -12.37
C ARG A 206 5.16 -10.48 -12.32
N ALA A 207 5.58 -9.73 -13.34
CA ALA A 207 5.29 -8.30 -13.45
C ALA A 207 3.79 -8.02 -13.62
N THR A 208 3.08 -8.82 -14.43
CA THR A 208 1.61 -8.73 -14.54
C THR A 208 0.94 -8.97 -13.20
N LEU A 209 1.35 -10.01 -12.48
CA LEU A 209 0.84 -10.26 -11.13
C LEU A 209 1.04 -9.06 -10.20
N TYR A 210 2.21 -8.44 -10.20
CA TYR A 210 2.44 -7.25 -9.36
C TYR A 210 1.52 -6.08 -9.71
N VAL A 211 1.21 -5.90 -11.01
CA VAL A 211 0.26 -4.87 -11.46
C VAL A 211 -1.15 -5.14 -10.94
N GLU A 212 -1.63 -6.37 -11.04
CA GLU A 212 -2.93 -6.80 -10.52
C GLU A 212 -3.01 -6.61 -8.99
N LEU A 213 -1.96 -7.01 -8.27
CA LEU A 213 -1.91 -6.86 -6.81
C LEU A 213 -1.87 -5.39 -6.38
N ALA A 214 -1.16 -4.54 -7.12
CA ALA A 214 -1.14 -3.10 -6.86
C ALA A 214 -2.52 -2.47 -7.01
N GLN A 215 -3.25 -2.85 -8.05
CA GLN A 215 -4.63 -2.40 -8.27
C GLN A 215 -5.55 -2.83 -7.12
N ASN A 216 -5.45 -4.09 -6.68
CA ASN A 216 -6.25 -4.59 -5.57
C ASN A 216 -5.90 -3.88 -4.25
N LEU A 217 -4.61 -3.65 -3.97
CA LEU A 217 -4.18 -2.90 -2.80
C LEU A 217 -4.65 -1.45 -2.83
N TRP A 218 -4.66 -0.81 -3.99
CA TRP A 218 -5.19 0.55 -4.14
C TRP A 218 -6.65 0.64 -3.68
N ASN A 219 -7.50 -0.31 -4.08
CA ASN A 219 -8.90 -0.36 -3.68
C ASN A 219 -9.11 -0.56 -2.17
N VAL A 220 -8.11 -1.10 -1.46
CA VAL A 220 -8.12 -1.22 0.01
C VAL A 220 -7.65 0.06 0.68
N VAL A 221 -6.59 0.70 0.14
CA VAL A 221 -6.00 1.93 0.68
C VAL A 221 -6.92 3.13 0.46
N VAL A 222 -7.56 3.19 -0.70
CA VAL A 222 -8.51 4.24 -1.07
C VAL A 222 -9.86 3.61 -1.39
N PRO A 223 -10.69 3.31 -0.38
CA PRO A 223 -12.00 2.73 -0.60
C PRO A 223 -12.86 3.67 -1.46
N ILE A 224 -13.53 3.11 -2.47
CA ILE A 224 -14.48 3.87 -3.30
C ILE A 224 -15.62 4.34 -2.42
N THR A 225 -15.65 5.63 -2.08
CA THR A 225 -16.78 6.23 -1.38
C THR A 225 -17.95 6.34 -2.36
N THR A 226 -18.85 5.38 -2.35
CA THR A 226 -20.10 5.47 -3.12
C THR A 226 -20.98 6.52 -2.47
N THR A 227 -20.94 7.75 -2.97
CA THR A 227 -21.88 8.80 -2.55
C THR A 227 -23.24 8.46 -3.13
N THR A 228 -24.12 7.84 -2.35
CA THR A 228 -25.51 7.67 -2.71
C THR A 228 -26.19 9.02 -2.63
N THR A 229 -26.33 9.73 -3.75
CA THR A 229 -27.11 10.96 -3.82
C THR A 229 -28.59 10.56 -3.72
N THR A 230 -29.18 10.66 -2.53
CA THR A 230 -30.60 10.51 -2.31
C THR A 230 -31.28 11.78 -2.86
N THR A 231 -31.78 11.74 -4.07
CA THR A 231 -32.61 12.80 -4.63
C THR A 231 -33.98 12.73 -3.95
N THR A 232 -34.20 13.59 -2.95
CA THR A 232 -35.53 13.75 -2.36
C THR A 232 -36.42 14.49 -3.38
N ILE A 233 -37.29 13.76 -4.02
CA ILE A 233 -38.35 14.34 -4.88
C ILE A 233 -39.37 14.94 -3.92
N VAL A 234 -39.39 16.27 -3.78
CA VAL A 234 -40.48 16.98 -3.11
C VAL A 234 -41.68 16.95 -4.03
N ALA A 235 -42.68 16.17 -3.67
CA ALA A 235 -43.95 16.15 -4.38
C ALA A 235 -44.65 17.53 -4.20
N ALA A 236 -44.87 18.21 -5.30
CA ALA A 236 -45.64 19.45 -5.31
C ALA A 236 -47.10 19.14 -4.96
N THR A 237 -47.56 19.60 -3.79
CA THR A 237 -48.96 19.51 -3.40
C THR A 237 -49.75 20.53 -4.23
N THR A 238 -50.55 20.10 -5.17
CA THR A 238 -51.55 20.93 -5.85
C THR A 238 -52.68 21.25 -4.88
N ILE A 239 -52.87 22.53 -4.59
CA ILE A 239 -54.02 23.02 -3.84
C ILE A 239 -55.18 23.16 -4.82
N PRO A 240 -56.35 22.47 -4.55
CA PRO A 240 -57.53 22.70 -5.37
C PRO A 240 -58.15 24.05 -5.04
N GLY A 241 -58.50 24.85 -6.07
CA GLY A 241 -59.29 26.07 -5.99
C GLY A 241 -60.79 25.80 -5.84
#